data_09acebbe4b2b7bdab1682dd2bd3f3731
#
_entry.id   09acebbe4b2b7bdab1682dd2bd3f3731
#
_cell.length_a   1.000
_cell.length_b   1.000
_cell.length_c   1.000
_cell.angle_alpha   90.00
_cell.angle_beta   90.00
_cell.angle_gamma   90.00
#
_symmetry.space_group_name_H-M   'P 1'
#
loop_
_entity.id
_entity.type
_entity.pdbx_description
1 polymer ?
#
loop_
_entity_poly.entity_id
_entity_poly.type
_entity_poly.pdbx_seq_one_letter_code
_entity_poly.pdbx_strand_id
1 'polypeptide(L)'
;MWRLLLSALALSLACRAQAAEQTVDLATGEWPPYVSQQLPEQGVFTEIVREAFRRAGYQARMSFQSWPQTELLTKSGKAAAAFPYRPTPEREKDFDFSVPLMHSTSYLFYHKPHLPNPPQQFQSLDELRSYRIAIQLGYWYLPLFQRHRLNTLMTSDETNALRQLYLGHLDLVPMVLERGLYQIHHVFPGREKEFGYISTPLDKETALALMFSRSYPQAERIREDFGRALAQMEKDGSLKAIYQRHFPEATPPR
;
A
#
# COMPACT_ATOMS: atom_id res chain seq x y z
N MET A 1 -61.13 -5.84 18.46
CA MET A 1 -60.01 -4.90 18.75
C MET A 1 -58.64 -5.58 18.83
N TRP A 2 -58.51 -6.77 19.35
CA TRP A 2 -57.18 -7.46 19.48
C TRP A 2 -56.57 -7.89 18.15
N ARG A 3 -57.36 -8.23 17.13
CA ARG A 3 -56.83 -8.61 15.78
C ARG A 3 -56.21 -7.45 15.00
N LEU A 4 -56.63 -6.21 15.27
CA LEU A 4 -56.07 -5.01 14.63
C LEU A 4 -54.70 -4.61 15.24
N LEU A 5 -54.46 -4.91 16.51
CA LEU A 5 -53.18 -4.64 17.19
C LEU A 5 -52.08 -5.60 16.76
N LEU A 6 -52.41 -6.86 16.44
CA LEU A 6 -51.42 -7.84 15.93
C LEU A 6 -51.00 -7.54 14.48
N SER A 7 -51.89 -6.97 13.67
CA SER A 7 -51.56 -6.56 12.29
C SER A 7 -50.64 -5.33 12.24
N ALA A 8 -50.76 -4.40 13.19
CA ALA A 8 -49.90 -3.22 13.29
C ALA A 8 -48.50 -3.57 13.77
N LEU A 9 -48.33 -4.58 14.64
CA LEU A 9 -47.04 -5.06 15.12
C LEU A 9 -46.29 -5.85 14.04
N ALA A 10 -46.97 -6.59 13.18
CA ALA A 10 -46.36 -7.33 12.06
C ALA A 10 -45.87 -6.39 10.96
N LEU A 11 -46.50 -5.23 10.72
CA LEU A 11 -46.05 -4.24 9.75
C LEU A 11 -44.81 -3.44 10.21
N SER A 12 -44.61 -3.26 11.51
CA SER A 12 -43.44 -2.55 12.04
C SER A 12 -42.15 -3.40 12.03
N LEU A 13 -42.25 -4.73 11.95
CA LEU A 13 -41.10 -5.62 11.81
C LEU A 13 -40.62 -5.78 10.34
N ALA A 14 -41.47 -5.48 9.37
CA ALA A 14 -41.14 -5.63 7.94
C ALA A 14 -40.35 -4.45 7.36
N CYS A 15 -40.22 -3.34 8.07
CA CYS A 15 -39.49 -2.15 7.62
C CYS A 15 -38.03 -2.05 8.15
N ARG A 16 -37.39 -3.15 8.42
CA ARG A 16 -35.91 -3.19 8.29
C ARG A 16 -35.61 -3.31 6.82
N ALA A 17 -35.80 -2.22 6.10
CA ALA A 17 -35.25 -2.07 4.78
C ALA A 17 -33.78 -2.41 4.89
N GLN A 18 -33.39 -3.53 4.30
CA GLN A 18 -31.98 -3.87 4.07
C GLN A 18 -31.47 -2.74 3.19
N ALA A 19 -30.89 -1.71 3.82
CA ALA A 19 -30.21 -0.66 3.07
C ALA A 19 -29.22 -1.39 2.17
N ALA A 20 -29.44 -1.36 0.86
CA ALA A 20 -28.52 -1.96 -0.09
C ALA A 20 -27.14 -1.39 0.24
N GLU A 21 -26.18 -2.27 0.57
CA GLU A 21 -24.82 -1.84 0.87
C GLU A 21 -24.34 -0.99 -0.30
N GLN A 22 -24.01 0.26 -0.01
CA GLN A 22 -23.50 1.18 -1.04
C GLN A 22 -22.14 0.65 -1.51
N THR A 23 -22.04 0.35 -2.80
CA THR A 23 -20.76 -0.07 -3.39
C THR A 23 -19.80 1.12 -3.50
N VAL A 24 -18.54 0.91 -3.08
CA VAL A 24 -17.46 1.88 -3.19
C VAL A 24 -16.35 1.28 -4.05
N ASP A 25 -16.01 1.97 -5.13
CA ASP A 25 -14.95 1.58 -6.04
C ASP A 25 -13.58 1.99 -5.50
N LEU A 26 -12.67 1.04 -5.40
CA LEU A 26 -11.31 1.24 -4.91
C LEU A 26 -10.28 0.76 -5.94
N ALA A 27 -9.17 1.47 -6.04
CA ALA A 27 -8.08 1.11 -6.93
C ALA A 27 -6.84 0.67 -6.13
N THR A 28 -6.12 -0.32 -6.63
CA THR A 28 -4.87 -0.79 -6.04
C THR A 28 -3.96 -1.39 -7.11
N GLY A 29 -2.70 -1.67 -6.75
CA GLY A 29 -1.72 -2.31 -7.62
C GLY A 29 -1.16 -3.59 -7.02
N GLU A 30 -0.37 -4.33 -7.78
CA GLU A 30 0.38 -5.48 -7.29
C GLU A 30 1.55 -5.04 -6.41
N TRP A 31 1.54 -5.45 -5.15
CA TRP A 31 2.59 -5.14 -4.18
C TRP A 31 2.70 -6.21 -3.07
N PRO A 32 2.96 -7.50 -3.44
CA PRO A 32 3.12 -8.55 -2.44
C PRO A 32 4.33 -8.30 -1.53
N PRO A 33 4.27 -8.68 -0.25
CA PRO A 33 3.24 -9.51 0.36
C PRO A 33 2.00 -8.75 0.83
N TYR A 34 1.89 -7.46 0.60
CA TYR A 34 0.87 -6.61 1.20
C TYR A 34 -0.44 -6.57 0.41
N VAL A 35 -0.34 -6.50 -0.92
CA VAL A 35 -1.47 -6.45 -1.86
C VAL A 35 -1.14 -7.28 -3.09
N SER A 36 -1.96 -8.27 -3.45
CA SER A 36 -1.82 -9.03 -4.70
C SER A 36 -3.08 -9.84 -4.97
N GLN A 37 -3.50 -9.92 -6.22
CA GLN A 37 -4.61 -10.77 -6.65
C GLN A 37 -4.38 -12.26 -6.34
N GLN A 38 -3.13 -12.69 -6.22
CA GLN A 38 -2.74 -14.09 -6.04
C GLN A 38 -2.62 -14.51 -4.57
N LEU A 39 -2.63 -13.54 -3.63
CA LEU A 39 -2.52 -13.84 -2.20
C LEU A 39 -3.88 -14.16 -1.58
N PRO A 40 -3.92 -14.95 -0.48
CA PRO A 40 -5.12 -15.10 0.34
C PRO A 40 -5.68 -13.71 0.71
N GLU A 41 -7.00 -13.56 0.63
CA GLU A 41 -7.71 -12.28 0.87
C GLU A 41 -7.16 -11.09 0.05
N GLN A 42 -6.39 -11.38 -1.02
CA GLN A 42 -5.67 -10.41 -1.85
C GLN A 42 -4.61 -9.62 -1.09
N GLY A 43 -4.12 -10.16 0.03
CA GLY A 43 -3.10 -9.58 0.89
C GLY A 43 -3.66 -8.77 2.05
N VAL A 44 -2.78 -8.52 3.04
CA VAL A 44 -3.16 -7.91 4.33
C VAL A 44 -3.85 -6.56 4.20
N PHE A 45 -3.36 -5.67 3.32
CA PHE A 45 -3.99 -4.37 3.13
C PHE A 45 -5.39 -4.47 2.53
N THR A 46 -5.58 -5.37 1.56
CA THR A 46 -6.88 -5.57 0.94
C THR A 46 -7.89 -6.11 1.93
N GLU A 47 -7.48 -7.04 2.81
CA GLU A 47 -8.34 -7.56 3.86
C GLU A 47 -8.73 -6.48 4.87
N ILE A 48 -7.77 -5.69 5.36
CA ILE A 48 -8.01 -4.58 6.29
C ILE A 48 -9.00 -3.57 5.68
N VAL A 49 -8.73 -3.15 4.44
CA VAL A 49 -9.55 -2.15 3.74
C VAL A 49 -10.96 -2.68 3.51
N ARG A 50 -11.11 -3.93 3.06
CA ARG A 50 -12.42 -4.56 2.86
C ARG A 50 -13.20 -4.65 4.17
N GLU A 51 -12.57 -5.08 5.24
CA GLU A 51 -13.23 -5.22 6.56
C GLU A 51 -13.63 -3.84 7.13
N ALA A 52 -12.78 -2.82 7.00
CA ALA A 52 -13.12 -1.48 7.45
C ALA A 52 -14.32 -0.90 6.67
N PHE A 53 -14.35 -1.03 5.34
CA PHE A 53 -15.50 -0.61 4.54
C PHE A 53 -16.76 -1.40 4.86
N ARG A 54 -16.66 -2.72 5.05
CA ARG A 54 -17.79 -3.57 5.47
C ARG A 54 -18.39 -3.10 6.80
N ARG A 55 -17.56 -2.78 7.80
CA ARG A 55 -18.02 -2.23 9.09
C ARG A 55 -18.64 -0.85 8.96
N ALA A 56 -18.15 -0.07 8.00
CA ALA A 56 -18.72 1.22 7.68
C ALA A 56 -20.04 1.16 6.87
N GLY A 57 -20.51 -0.06 6.51
CA GLY A 57 -21.76 -0.26 5.75
C GLY A 57 -21.59 -0.14 4.24
N TYR A 58 -20.37 -0.33 3.74
CA TYR A 58 -20.06 -0.28 2.30
C TYR A 58 -19.57 -1.64 1.79
N GLN A 59 -19.90 -1.93 0.52
CA GLN A 59 -19.30 -3.03 -0.23
C GLN A 59 -18.11 -2.49 -1.05
N ALA A 60 -16.91 -2.86 -0.66
CA ALA A 60 -15.69 -2.45 -1.37
C ALA A 60 -15.48 -3.30 -2.64
N ARG A 61 -15.38 -2.66 -3.80
CA ARG A 61 -15.05 -3.28 -5.09
C ARG A 61 -13.63 -2.90 -5.49
N MET A 62 -12.71 -3.89 -5.47
CA MET A 62 -11.29 -3.68 -5.76
C MET A 62 -11.00 -3.77 -7.25
N SER A 63 -10.20 -2.82 -7.78
CA SER A 63 -9.67 -2.82 -9.15
C SER A 63 -8.15 -2.77 -9.10
N PHE A 64 -7.50 -3.84 -9.61
CA PHE A 64 -6.04 -3.92 -9.69
C PHE A 64 -5.54 -3.31 -10.99
N GLN A 65 -4.68 -2.30 -10.89
CA GLN A 65 -4.16 -1.51 -12.00
C GLN A 65 -2.66 -1.20 -11.81
N SER A 66 -2.02 -0.58 -12.80
CA SER A 66 -0.71 0.03 -12.59
C SER A 66 -0.81 1.22 -11.62
N TRP A 67 0.27 1.54 -10.88
CA TRP A 67 0.27 2.65 -9.92
C TRP A 67 -0.12 4.01 -10.53
N PRO A 68 0.38 4.39 -11.73
CA PRO A 68 -0.09 5.62 -12.38
C PRO A 68 -1.59 5.58 -12.71
N GLN A 69 -2.12 4.40 -13.09
CA GLN A 69 -3.54 4.27 -13.41
C GLN A 69 -4.41 4.34 -12.16
N THR A 70 -3.98 3.78 -11.02
CA THR A 70 -4.73 3.90 -9.75
C THR A 70 -4.82 5.36 -9.32
N GLU A 71 -3.75 6.13 -9.44
CA GLU A 71 -3.71 7.55 -9.12
C GLU A 71 -4.66 8.36 -10.04
N LEU A 72 -4.64 8.07 -11.35
CA LEU A 72 -5.53 8.71 -12.32
C LEU A 72 -7.02 8.41 -12.05
N LEU A 73 -7.37 7.15 -11.76
CA LEU A 73 -8.74 6.75 -11.43
C LEU A 73 -9.25 7.46 -10.18
N THR A 74 -8.39 7.58 -9.17
CA THR A 74 -8.72 8.28 -7.92
C THR A 74 -8.86 9.78 -8.14
N LYS A 75 -7.93 10.41 -8.87
CA LYS A 75 -7.99 11.84 -9.17
C LYS A 75 -9.24 12.22 -9.98
N SER A 76 -9.62 11.37 -10.92
CA SER A 76 -10.81 11.60 -11.76
C SER A 76 -12.15 11.26 -11.08
N GLY A 77 -12.16 10.80 -9.85
CA GLY A 77 -13.37 10.38 -9.13
C GLY A 77 -14.01 9.09 -9.66
N LYS A 78 -13.28 8.27 -10.41
CA LYS A 78 -13.71 6.92 -10.83
C LYS A 78 -13.45 5.86 -9.75
N ALA A 79 -12.53 6.12 -8.83
CA ALA A 79 -12.34 5.37 -7.61
C ALA A 79 -12.44 6.31 -6.41
N ALA A 80 -13.06 5.86 -5.32
CA ALA A 80 -13.18 6.62 -4.08
C ALA A 80 -11.83 6.77 -3.38
N ALA A 81 -11.01 5.73 -3.46
CA ALA A 81 -9.65 5.75 -2.92
C ALA A 81 -8.74 4.76 -3.64
N ALA A 82 -7.43 4.99 -3.51
CA ALA A 82 -6.40 4.02 -3.87
C ALA A 82 -5.53 3.68 -2.65
N PHE A 83 -4.97 2.45 -2.62
CA PHE A 83 -4.14 1.97 -1.51
C PHE A 83 -3.12 0.91 -1.94
N PRO A 84 -2.03 0.70 -1.17
CA PRO A 84 -1.52 1.63 -0.17
C PRO A 84 -0.75 2.77 -0.85
N TYR A 85 -0.87 3.95 -0.30
CA TYR A 85 -0.16 5.12 -0.80
C TYR A 85 0.56 5.85 0.34
N ARG A 86 1.73 6.37 0.02
CA ARG A 86 2.49 7.26 0.89
C ARG A 86 1.97 8.69 0.71
N PRO A 87 1.57 9.40 1.78
CA PRO A 87 1.33 10.82 1.71
C PRO A 87 2.62 11.56 1.32
N THR A 88 2.52 12.45 0.34
CA THR A 88 3.59 13.37 -0.05
C THR A 88 3.00 14.76 -0.27
N PRO A 89 3.79 15.84 -0.12
CA PRO A 89 3.30 17.20 -0.38
C PRO A 89 2.70 17.39 -1.78
N GLU A 90 3.22 16.65 -2.77
CA GLU A 90 2.68 16.66 -4.13
C GLU A 90 1.29 16.03 -4.21
N ARG A 91 1.10 14.87 -3.56
CA ARG A 91 -0.18 14.14 -3.55
C ARG A 91 -1.23 14.83 -2.70
N GLU A 92 -0.85 15.43 -1.57
CA GLU A 92 -1.75 16.17 -0.69
C GLU A 92 -2.40 17.41 -1.35
N LYS A 93 -1.88 17.86 -2.49
CA LYS A 93 -2.53 18.91 -3.29
C LYS A 93 -3.82 18.43 -3.95
N ASP A 94 -3.87 17.16 -4.34
CA ASP A 94 -4.95 16.59 -5.13
C ASP A 94 -5.84 15.61 -4.35
N PHE A 95 -5.34 15.05 -3.24
CA PHE A 95 -5.98 13.96 -2.50
C PHE A 95 -6.01 14.22 -1.00
N ASP A 96 -6.94 13.54 -0.33
CA ASP A 96 -6.98 13.43 1.13
C ASP A 96 -6.52 12.03 1.54
N PHE A 97 -5.98 11.89 2.76
CA PHE A 97 -5.45 10.61 3.23
C PHE A 97 -6.22 10.12 4.46
N SER A 98 -6.29 8.79 4.61
CA SER A 98 -6.75 8.18 5.86
C SER A 98 -5.69 8.33 6.96
N VAL A 99 -6.04 7.92 8.18
CA VAL A 99 -5.04 7.53 9.17
C VAL A 99 -4.17 6.39 8.61
N PRO A 100 -2.92 6.24 9.06
CA PRO A 100 -2.04 5.18 8.59
C PRO A 100 -2.63 3.79 8.78
N LEU A 101 -2.46 2.93 7.78
CA LEU A 101 -2.69 1.49 7.92
C LEU A 101 -1.44 0.79 8.47
N MET A 102 -0.27 1.25 8.06
CA MET A 102 1.04 0.71 8.41
C MET A 102 2.11 1.79 8.25
N HIS A 103 3.24 1.61 8.91
CA HIS A 103 4.46 2.37 8.64
C HIS A 103 5.47 1.49 7.90
N SER A 104 6.29 2.09 7.07
CA SER A 104 7.31 1.42 6.28
C SER A 104 8.57 2.25 6.17
N THR A 105 9.71 1.58 5.99
CA THR A 105 11.01 2.21 5.75
C THR A 105 11.63 1.60 4.51
N SER A 106 12.13 2.45 3.62
CA SER A 106 12.76 2.01 2.37
C SER A 106 14.27 1.99 2.52
N TYR A 107 14.89 1.02 1.88
CA TYR A 107 16.34 0.84 1.82
C TYR A 107 16.81 0.66 0.37
N LEU A 108 18.10 0.83 0.14
CA LEU A 108 18.74 0.58 -1.14
C LEU A 108 19.35 -0.81 -1.12
N PHE A 109 18.75 -1.74 -1.88
CA PHE A 109 19.23 -3.11 -2.04
C PHE A 109 20.32 -3.18 -3.09
N TYR A 110 21.28 -4.10 -2.91
CA TYR A 110 22.38 -4.38 -3.83
C TYR A 110 22.65 -5.88 -3.95
N HIS A 111 23.35 -6.28 -5.02
CA HIS A 111 23.81 -7.65 -5.23
C HIS A 111 25.32 -7.72 -4.96
N LYS A 112 25.72 -8.46 -3.91
CA LYS A 112 27.09 -8.53 -3.40
C LYS A 112 28.13 -8.92 -4.46
N PRO A 113 27.89 -9.92 -5.36
CA PRO A 113 28.85 -10.27 -6.40
C PRO A 113 29.15 -9.11 -7.37
N HIS A 114 28.20 -8.24 -7.67
CA HIS A 114 28.38 -7.11 -8.59
C HIS A 114 28.77 -5.81 -7.88
N LEU A 115 28.49 -5.70 -6.58
CA LEU A 115 28.89 -4.57 -5.74
C LEU A 115 29.52 -5.09 -4.44
N PRO A 116 30.77 -5.64 -4.50
CA PRO A 116 31.41 -6.27 -3.35
C PRO A 116 31.75 -5.29 -2.22
N ASN A 117 31.91 -4.00 -2.54
CA ASN A 117 32.19 -2.93 -1.59
C ASN A 117 31.08 -1.85 -1.65
N PRO A 118 29.87 -2.15 -1.20
CA PRO A 118 28.78 -1.17 -1.18
C PRO A 118 29.08 -0.07 -0.16
N PRO A 119 28.54 1.14 -0.33
CA PRO A 119 28.57 2.12 0.73
C PRO A 119 27.82 1.56 1.94
N GLN A 120 28.47 1.56 3.10
CA GLN A 120 27.85 1.07 4.33
C GLN A 120 26.76 2.02 4.84
N GLN A 121 26.99 3.31 4.63
CA GLN A 121 26.12 4.41 4.99
C GLN A 121 26.27 5.54 3.97
N PHE A 122 25.34 6.45 3.93
CA PHE A 122 25.44 7.73 3.22
C PHE A 122 24.81 8.83 4.07
N GLN A 123 25.34 10.04 3.97
CA GLN A 123 24.82 11.22 4.66
C GLN A 123 23.94 12.08 3.73
N SER A 124 24.22 12.00 2.45
CA SER A 124 23.49 12.69 1.40
C SER A 124 23.27 11.77 0.21
N LEU A 125 22.13 11.92 -0.45
CA LEU A 125 21.85 11.23 -1.72
C LEU A 125 22.86 11.58 -2.82
N ASP A 126 23.54 12.71 -2.72
CA ASP A 126 24.56 13.14 -3.67
C ASP A 126 25.75 12.18 -3.75
N GLU A 127 26.04 11.45 -2.66
CA GLU A 127 27.09 10.42 -2.59
C GLU A 127 26.75 9.19 -3.45
N LEU A 128 25.49 9.05 -3.83
CA LEU A 128 24.99 7.93 -4.61
C LEU A 128 24.99 8.19 -6.14
N ARG A 129 25.47 9.35 -6.62
CA ARG A 129 25.43 9.74 -8.04
C ARG A 129 26.20 8.81 -8.97
N SER A 130 27.24 8.13 -8.47
CA SER A 130 28.04 7.19 -9.26
C SER A 130 27.36 5.84 -9.48
N TYR A 131 26.31 5.52 -8.70
CA TYR A 131 25.59 4.24 -8.78
C TYR A 131 24.44 4.32 -9.77
N ARG A 132 24.21 3.23 -10.50
CA ARG A 132 23.04 3.03 -11.36
C ARG A 132 21.87 2.59 -10.51
N ILE A 133 20.89 3.47 -10.31
CA ILE A 133 19.79 3.27 -9.37
C ILE A 133 18.50 3.03 -10.12
N ALA A 134 17.76 1.98 -9.77
CA ALA A 134 16.44 1.71 -10.33
C ALA A 134 15.43 2.79 -9.95
N ILE A 135 14.57 3.15 -10.91
CA ILE A 135 13.37 3.95 -10.66
C ILE A 135 12.15 3.31 -11.34
N GLN A 136 10.97 3.53 -10.75
CA GLN A 136 9.69 3.17 -11.34
C GLN A 136 8.79 4.40 -11.41
N LEU A 137 7.95 4.44 -12.46
CA LEU A 137 6.98 5.51 -12.62
C LEU A 137 5.92 5.44 -11.51
N GLY A 138 5.57 6.58 -10.94
CA GLY A 138 4.56 6.69 -9.86
C GLY A 138 5.10 6.45 -8.46
N TYR A 139 6.39 6.12 -8.29
CA TYR A 139 6.99 5.98 -6.98
C TYR A 139 7.41 7.32 -6.37
N TRP A 140 7.24 7.44 -5.07
CA TRP A 140 7.45 8.67 -4.29
C TRP A 140 8.88 9.23 -4.37
N TYR A 141 9.88 8.38 -4.55
CA TYR A 141 11.29 8.79 -4.60
C TYR A 141 11.72 9.36 -5.95
N LEU A 142 10.93 9.20 -7.01
CA LEU A 142 11.29 9.68 -8.34
C LEU A 142 11.60 11.19 -8.38
N PRO A 143 10.74 12.10 -7.86
CA PRO A 143 11.07 13.53 -7.82
C PRO A 143 12.29 13.84 -6.94
N LEU A 144 12.50 13.06 -5.88
CA LEU A 144 13.64 13.21 -4.98
C LEU A 144 14.94 12.89 -5.72
N PHE A 145 15.02 11.77 -6.43
CA PHE A 145 16.20 11.36 -7.17
C PHE A 145 16.52 12.32 -8.32
N GLN A 146 15.50 12.85 -8.99
CA GLN A 146 15.66 13.87 -10.02
C GLN A 146 16.28 15.17 -9.47
N ARG A 147 15.80 15.66 -8.32
CA ARG A 147 16.38 16.84 -7.66
C ARG A 147 17.86 16.67 -7.32
N HIS A 148 18.25 15.48 -6.87
CA HIS A 148 19.66 15.15 -6.56
C HIS A 148 20.48 14.74 -7.78
N ARG A 149 19.89 14.72 -8.99
CA ARG A 149 20.56 14.34 -10.25
C ARG A 149 21.26 12.98 -10.15
N LEU A 150 20.59 12.01 -9.53
CA LEU A 150 21.11 10.65 -9.43
C LEU A 150 21.14 9.97 -10.80
N ASN A 151 22.07 9.05 -11.00
CA ASN A 151 22.13 8.22 -12.20
C ASN A 151 21.06 7.14 -12.13
N THR A 152 19.92 7.37 -12.76
CA THR A 152 18.74 6.53 -12.64
C THR A 152 18.38 5.80 -13.92
N LEU A 153 17.95 4.55 -13.80
CA LEU A 153 17.46 3.71 -14.89
C LEU A 153 16.01 3.29 -14.62
N MET A 154 15.14 3.53 -15.61
CA MET A 154 13.73 3.16 -15.52
C MET A 154 13.57 1.65 -15.62
N THR A 155 12.79 1.06 -14.73
CA THR A 155 12.40 -0.35 -14.76
C THR A 155 10.88 -0.46 -14.77
N SER A 156 10.35 -1.55 -15.35
CA SER A 156 8.88 -1.76 -15.44
C SER A 156 8.24 -1.92 -14.06
N ASP A 157 8.93 -2.63 -13.19
CA ASP A 157 8.48 -2.97 -11.83
C ASP A 157 9.67 -3.37 -10.95
N GLU A 158 9.43 -3.59 -9.66
CA GLU A 158 10.47 -3.96 -8.69
C GLU A 158 11.07 -5.35 -8.96
N THR A 159 10.29 -6.29 -9.49
CA THR A 159 10.80 -7.63 -9.85
C THR A 159 11.80 -7.53 -11.00
N ASN A 160 11.49 -6.74 -12.02
CA ASN A 160 12.42 -6.45 -13.11
C ASN A 160 13.67 -5.73 -12.58
N ALA A 161 13.51 -4.74 -11.69
CA ALA A 161 14.63 -4.04 -11.06
C ALA A 161 15.58 -5.02 -10.34
N LEU A 162 15.04 -5.97 -9.56
CA LEU A 162 15.86 -7.00 -8.88
C LEU A 162 16.56 -7.94 -9.87
N ARG A 163 15.93 -8.29 -10.99
CA ARG A 163 16.59 -9.09 -12.04
C ARG A 163 17.73 -8.31 -12.70
N GLN A 164 17.54 -7.01 -12.99
CA GLN A 164 18.60 -6.16 -13.52
C GLN A 164 19.76 -5.97 -12.51
N LEU A 165 19.44 -5.88 -11.22
CA LEU A 165 20.40 -5.86 -10.13
C LEU A 165 21.23 -7.15 -10.09
N TYR A 166 20.57 -8.31 -10.16
CA TYR A 166 21.19 -9.62 -10.20
C TYR A 166 22.12 -9.82 -11.42
N LEU A 167 21.77 -9.23 -12.57
CA LEU A 167 22.57 -9.26 -13.80
C LEU A 167 23.71 -8.22 -13.82
N GLY A 168 23.82 -7.36 -12.81
CA GLY A 168 24.83 -6.30 -12.74
C GLY A 168 24.56 -5.11 -13.67
N HIS A 169 23.34 -4.97 -14.17
CA HIS A 169 22.93 -3.80 -14.95
C HIS A 169 22.54 -2.60 -14.06
N LEU A 170 22.17 -2.87 -12.82
CA LEU A 170 21.92 -1.90 -11.76
C LEU A 170 22.87 -2.16 -10.59
N ASP A 171 23.13 -1.11 -9.82
CA ASP A 171 23.93 -1.20 -8.60
C ASP A 171 23.03 -1.15 -7.35
N LEU A 172 21.94 -0.38 -7.39
CA LEU A 172 21.04 -0.16 -6.26
C LEU A 172 19.56 -0.19 -6.70
N VAL A 173 18.72 -0.79 -5.84
CA VAL A 173 17.25 -0.82 -6.02
C VAL A 173 16.58 -0.33 -4.74
N PRO A 174 15.81 0.78 -4.77
CA PRO A 174 15.06 1.25 -3.63
C PRO A 174 13.81 0.40 -3.41
N MET A 175 13.65 -0.17 -2.21
CA MET A 175 12.48 -0.96 -1.82
C MET A 175 12.19 -0.82 -0.33
N VAL A 176 10.92 -0.96 0.06
CA VAL A 176 10.55 -1.20 1.46
C VAL A 176 11.23 -2.49 1.92
N LEU A 177 11.76 -2.52 3.14
CA LEU A 177 12.60 -3.62 3.63
C LEU A 177 11.94 -4.99 3.48
N GLU A 178 10.78 -5.15 4.06
CA GLU A 178 10.05 -6.44 4.05
C GLU A 178 9.66 -6.85 2.64
N ARG A 179 9.30 -5.88 1.81
CA ARG A 179 9.02 -6.09 0.39
C ARG A 179 10.25 -6.59 -0.37
N GLY A 180 11.41 -5.97 -0.14
CA GLY A 180 12.67 -6.38 -0.76
C GLY A 180 13.07 -7.79 -0.37
N LEU A 181 13.02 -8.12 0.92
CA LEU A 181 13.33 -9.46 1.43
C LEU A 181 12.35 -10.51 0.86
N TYR A 182 11.06 -10.21 0.85
CA TYR A 182 10.04 -11.09 0.26
C TYR A 182 10.31 -11.35 -1.23
N GLN A 183 10.56 -10.31 -2.00
CA GLN A 183 10.83 -10.44 -3.44
C GLN A 183 12.10 -11.23 -3.72
N ILE A 184 13.18 -10.96 -2.99
CA ILE A 184 14.45 -11.69 -3.13
C ILE A 184 14.21 -13.18 -2.89
N HIS A 185 13.50 -13.54 -1.82
CA HIS A 185 13.18 -14.94 -1.52
C HIS A 185 12.37 -15.63 -2.64
N HIS A 186 11.40 -14.94 -3.22
CA HIS A 186 10.53 -15.52 -4.26
C HIS A 186 11.15 -15.54 -5.66
N VAL A 187 11.97 -14.55 -5.98
CA VAL A 187 12.58 -14.42 -7.32
C VAL A 187 13.90 -15.19 -7.41
N PHE A 188 14.64 -15.32 -6.30
CA PHE A 188 15.95 -15.95 -6.22
C PHE A 188 16.06 -16.96 -5.08
N PRO A 189 15.20 -17.99 -5.04
CA PRO A 189 15.21 -18.96 -3.95
C PRO A 189 16.56 -19.66 -3.82
N GLY A 190 17.10 -19.68 -2.57
CA GLY A 190 18.40 -20.22 -2.24
C GLY A 190 19.59 -19.28 -2.52
N ARG A 191 19.35 -18.09 -3.04
CA ARG A 191 20.37 -17.06 -3.32
C ARG A 191 20.22 -15.79 -2.49
N GLU A 192 19.37 -15.80 -1.48
CA GLU A 192 19.02 -14.64 -0.65
C GLU A 192 20.28 -14.01 -0.03
N LYS A 193 21.28 -14.84 0.33
CA LYS A 193 22.54 -14.39 0.92
C LYS A 193 23.44 -13.58 -0.03
N GLU A 194 23.18 -13.66 -1.34
CA GLU A 194 23.90 -12.86 -2.35
C GLU A 194 23.44 -11.40 -2.37
N PHE A 195 22.32 -11.10 -1.73
CA PHE A 195 21.79 -9.75 -1.63
C PHE A 195 22.13 -9.09 -0.29
N GLY A 196 22.11 -7.78 -0.27
CA GLY A 196 22.22 -6.95 0.90
C GLY A 196 21.48 -5.64 0.70
N TYR A 197 21.44 -4.82 1.72
CA TYR A 197 20.96 -3.45 1.64
C TYR A 197 21.85 -2.52 2.44
N ILE A 198 21.91 -1.24 2.03
CA ILE A 198 22.65 -0.21 2.74
C ILE A 198 21.95 0.07 4.06
N SER A 199 22.66 0.10 5.19
CA SER A 199 22.07 0.25 6.53
C SER A 199 21.40 1.62 6.78
N THR A 200 21.83 2.66 6.05
CA THR A 200 21.13 3.94 6.06
C THR A 200 19.81 3.83 5.33
N PRO A 201 18.67 4.10 5.98
CA PRO A 201 17.39 4.11 5.30
C PRO A 201 17.33 5.25 4.27
N LEU A 202 16.65 4.99 3.17
CA LEU A 202 16.41 5.99 2.12
C LEU A 202 15.47 7.09 2.60
N ASP A 203 14.60 6.75 3.54
CA ASP A 203 13.61 7.64 4.15
C ASP A 203 13.44 7.33 5.63
N LYS A 204 12.85 8.28 6.35
CA LYS A 204 12.34 8.00 7.69
C LYS A 204 11.14 7.08 7.59
N GLU A 205 10.84 6.36 8.68
CA GLU A 205 9.62 5.59 8.81
C GLU A 205 8.42 6.42 8.36
N THR A 206 7.65 5.91 7.42
CA THR A 206 6.59 6.67 6.75
C THR A 206 5.30 5.88 6.72
N ALA A 207 4.20 6.59 6.91
CA ALA A 207 2.85 6.06 6.83
C ALA A 207 2.51 5.56 5.42
N LEU A 208 1.83 4.42 5.36
CA LEU A 208 1.08 3.94 4.21
C LEU A 208 -0.41 4.01 4.54
N ALA A 209 -1.17 4.65 3.68
CA ALA A 209 -2.57 5.00 3.92
C ALA A 209 -3.44 4.80 2.67
N LEU A 210 -4.75 4.96 2.82
CA LEU A 210 -5.62 5.17 1.68
C LEU A 210 -5.50 6.62 1.21
N MET A 211 -5.38 6.80 -0.09
CA MET A 211 -5.40 8.08 -0.79
C MET A 211 -6.80 8.28 -1.37
N PHE A 212 -7.60 9.17 -0.79
CA PHE A 212 -8.98 9.43 -1.16
C PHE A 212 -9.12 10.47 -2.26
N SER A 213 -10.03 10.22 -3.17
CA SER A 213 -10.46 11.18 -4.18
C SER A 213 -11.20 12.35 -3.53
N ARG A 214 -10.99 13.57 -4.04
CA ARG A 214 -11.83 14.73 -3.73
C ARG A 214 -13.01 14.88 -4.70
N SER A 215 -13.00 14.13 -5.80
CA SER A 215 -13.99 14.20 -6.87
C SER A 215 -15.00 13.05 -6.85
N TYR A 216 -14.80 12.04 -6.00
CA TYR A 216 -15.74 10.92 -5.88
C TYR A 216 -16.99 11.35 -5.10
N PRO A 217 -18.19 10.88 -5.47
CA PRO A 217 -19.41 11.22 -4.72
C PRO A 217 -19.32 10.85 -3.24
N GLN A 218 -19.63 11.79 -2.35
CA GLN A 218 -19.59 11.61 -0.89
C GLN A 218 -18.18 11.24 -0.34
N ALA A 219 -17.10 11.61 -1.02
CA ALA A 219 -15.72 11.22 -0.68
C ALA A 219 -15.36 11.51 0.79
N GLU A 220 -15.69 12.70 1.30
CA GLU A 220 -15.42 13.09 2.69
C GLU A 220 -16.12 12.17 3.68
N ARG A 221 -17.43 11.94 3.48
CA ARG A 221 -18.21 11.03 4.33
C ARG A 221 -17.61 9.61 4.32
N ILE A 222 -17.30 9.09 3.12
CA ILE A 222 -16.70 7.75 2.96
C ILE A 222 -15.36 7.64 3.70
N ARG A 223 -14.52 8.69 3.62
CA ARG A 223 -13.25 8.76 4.33
C ARG A 223 -13.41 8.76 5.85
N GLU A 224 -14.38 9.53 6.36
CA GLU A 224 -14.68 9.57 7.80
C GLU A 224 -15.25 8.26 8.31
N ASP A 225 -16.20 7.66 7.57
CA ASP A 225 -16.79 6.36 7.90
C ASP A 225 -15.73 5.27 7.95
N PHE A 226 -14.81 5.24 6.97
CA PHE A 226 -13.65 4.36 6.96
C PHE A 226 -12.75 4.57 8.18
N GLY A 227 -12.43 5.83 8.51
CA GLY A 227 -11.58 6.16 9.65
C GLY A 227 -12.18 5.70 10.98
N ARG A 228 -13.52 5.87 11.16
CA ARG A 228 -14.23 5.36 12.35
C ARG A 228 -14.20 3.84 12.44
N ALA A 229 -14.40 3.16 11.35
CA ALA A 229 -14.37 1.70 11.29
C ALA A 229 -12.96 1.16 11.59
N LEU A 230 -11.91 1.78 11.02
CA LEU A 230 -10.53 1.39 11.28
C LEU A 230 -10.15 1.58 12.76
N ALA A 231 -10.56 2.69 13.38
CA ALA A 231 -10.35 2.94 14.81
C ALA A 231 -11.08 1.90 15.70
N GLN A 232 -12.26 1.41 15.28
CA GLN A 232 -12.93 0.31 15.94
C GLN A 232 -12.15 -1.00 15.82
N MET A 233 -11.60 -1.29 14.63
CA MET A 233 -10.78 -2.49 14.39
C MET A 233 -9.50 -2.49 15.21
N GLU A 234 -8.91 -1.33 15.42
CA GLU A 234 -7.76 -1.17 16.31
C GLU A 234 -8.15 -1.46 17.77
N LYS A 235 -9.24 -0.84 18.23
CA LYS A 235 -9.74 -0.96 19.61
C LYS A 235 -10.16 -2.38 19.99
N ASP A 236 -10.83 -3.10 19.09
CA ASP A 236 -11.32 -4.47 19.34
C ASP A 236 -10.28 -5.55 19.02
N GLY A 237 -9.09 -5.17 18.53
CA GLY A 237 -7.98 -6.07 18.22
C GLY A 237 -8.11 -6.81 16.89
N SER A 238 -9.17 -6.59 16.10
CA SER A 238 -9.35 -7.27 14.81
C SER A 238 -8.31 -6.85 13.78
N LEU A 239 -7.84 -5.59 13.81
CA LEU A 239 -6.73 -5.14 12.98
C LEU A 239 -5.47 -5.96 13.25
N LYS A 240 -5.11 -6.12 14.52
CA LYS A 240 -3.97 -6.95 14.95
C LYS A 240 -4.15 -8.42 14.53
N ALA A 241 -5.36 -8.96 14.67
CA ALA A 241 -5.67 -10.34 14.29
C ALA A 241 -5.50 -10.57 12.78
N ILE A 242 -5.86 -9.59 11.94
CA ILE A 242 -5.61 -9.65 10.49
C ILE A 242 -4.10 -9.69 10.21
N TYR A 243 -3.31 -8.78 10.79
CA TYR A 243 -1.86 -8.79 10.62
C TYR A 243 -1.22 -10.12 11.03
N GLN A 244 -1.62 -10.68 12.17
CA GLN A 244 -1.08 -11.95 12.67
C GLN A 244 -1.38 -13.15 11.78
N ARG A 245 -2.54 -13.15 11.08
CA ARG A 245 -2.84 -14.21 10.10
C ARG A 245 -1.93 -14.18 8.88
N HIS A 246 -1.60 -12.97 8.41
CA HIS A 246 -0.72 -12.80 7.24
C HIS A 246 0.77 -12.90 7.58
N PHE A 247 1.15 -12.52 8.80
CA PHE A 247 2.53 -12.48 9.27
C PHE A 247 2.65 -13.09 10.66
N PRO A 248 2.55 -14.44 10.78
CA PRO A 248 2.54 -15.12 12.09
C PRO A 248 3.79 -14.85 12.95
N GLU A 249 4.93 -14.61 12.31
CA GLU A 249 6.22 -14.40 12.99
C GLU A 249 6.58 -12.91 13.17
N ALA A 250 5.78 -12.00 12.62
CA ALA A 250 6.04 -10.57 12.71
C ALA A 250 5.34 -9.94 13.92
N THR A 251 6.03 -9.06 14.62
CA THR A 251 5.36 -8.13 15.55
C THR A 251 4.52 -7.17 14.70
N PRO A 252 3.20 -7.03 14.99
CA PRO A 252 2.38 -6.10 14.21
C PRO A 252 2.98 -4.68 14.28
N PRO A 253 2.96 -3.93 13.17
CA PRO A 253 3.40 -2.55 13.17
C PRO A 253 2.60 -1.74 14.18
N ARG A 254 3.28 -0.83 14.87
CA ARG A 254 2.67 0.11 15.82
C ARG A 254 2.03 1.27 15.08
#